data_326d6dbae47be6ee571198f704ffd1e3
#
_entry.id   326d6dbae47be6ee571198f704ffd1e3
#
_cell.length_a   1.000
_cell.length_b   1.000
_cell.length_c   1.000
_cell.angle_alpha   90.00
_cell.angle_beta   90.00
_cell.angle_gamma   90.00
#
_symmetry.space_group_name_H-M   'P 1'
#
loop_
_entity.id
_entity.type
_entity.pdbx_description
1 polymer ?
#
loop_
_entity_poly.entity_id
_entity_poly.type
_entity_poly.pdbx_seq_one_letter_code
_entity_poly.pdbx_strand_id
1 'polypeptide(L)'
;FIPNVHNQKYADPKCRKDLDACEGEKICRFRLESGDFPVETDPLSGDKCSNDYELRAAYNKLVTEYNKVKDKKDDLAAAVYGAVKDEVSTLSFPNVPAPKKDRRTKGEEVAVAVLADWQLAKITPDYDSSICEERIQKFAEKVVHLTNIQRENHPVKKLHVWALGDIVEGELIFPGQSFLIDGGLYRQVTVDGPRIMATFLRTMLENFDSIHVAAVIGNHGAIGGRARKDHDPETNADRMLYRIISLMFESEPRITFDIPDGRGERNWYTVDRIGNYSCLLCHGDQFRSFGSFYPFQKKIYGWKVGAVKEDFQDVFCGHWHTPTKMTFNTVQCRVAGSPESTNTYAMESLAAIGRPSQHLQFVHPENGMVTAEYTCWLD
;
A
#
# COMPACT_ATOMS: atom_id res chain seq x y z
N PHE A 1 -7.85 19.59 -13.19
CA PHE A 1 -7.01 20.47 -12.41
C PHE A 1 -7.93 21.20 -11.43
N ILE A 2 -8.01 20.77 -10.17
CA ILE A 2 -8.52 21.59 -9.09
C ILE A 2 -7.29 22.27 -8.50
N PRO A 3 -7.06 23.55 -8.75
CA PRO A 3 -5.91 24.22 -8.19
C PRO A 3 -6.03 24.26 -6.66
N ASN A 4 -4.91 24.09 -5.99
CA ASN A 4 -4.80 24.16 -4.54
C ASN A 4 -5.37 25.52 -4.08
N VAL A 5 -6.39 25.53 -3.24
CA VAL A 5 -7.14 26.70 -2.78
C VAL A 5 -6.22 27.81 -2.24
N HIS A 6 -5.05 27.46 -1.74
CA HIS A 6 -4.06 28.42 -1.25
C HIS A 6 -3.34 29.20 -2.37
N ASN A 7 -3.20 28.63 -3.56
CA ASN A 7 -2.56 29.30 -4.70
C ASN A 7 -3.56 30.07 -5.58
N GLN A 8 -4.86 29.82 -5.44
CA GLN A 8 -5.90 30.52 -6.20
C GLN A 8 -6.12 31.97 -5.75
N LYS A 9 -5.83 32.30 -4.48
CA LYS A 9 -5.90 33.69 -3.97
C LYS A 9 -5.05 34.66 -4.75
N TYR A 10 -4.16 34.20 -5.65
CA TYR A 10 -3.14 35.03 -6.29
C TYR A 10 -2.97 34.74 -7.79
N ALA A 11 -4.02 34.27 -8.46
CA ALA A 11 -3.96 33.97 -9.88
C ALA A 11 -3.75 35.25 -10.75
N ASP A 12 -4.14 36.43 -10.26
CA ASP A 12 -3.81 37.70 -10.87
C ASP A 12 -2.72 38.43 -10.07
N PRO A 13 -1.58 38.80 -10.68
CA PRO A 13 -0.52 39.55 -10.03
C PRO A 13 -0.97 40.90 -9.45
N LYS A 14 -2.05 41.48 -9.97
CA LYS A 14 -2.65 42.72 -9.43
C LYS A 14 -3.39 42.48 -8.13
N CYS A 15 -4.06 41.34 -7.98
CA CYS A 15 -4.74 40.99 -6.72
C CYS A 15 -3.77 40.71 -5.56
N ARG A 16 -2.50 40.40 -5.84
CA ARG A 16 -1.48 40.19 -4.82
C ARG A 16 -1.08 41.42 -4.02
N LYS A 17 -1.17 42.58 -4.65
CA LYS A 17 -0.73 43.88 -4.07
C LYS A 17 -1.84 44.62 -3.32
N ASP A 18 -3.09 44.33 -3.61
CA ASP A 18 -4.22 45.14 -3.14
C ASP A 18 -5.21 44.39 -2.27
N LEU A 19 -4.83 43.21 -1.72
CA LEU A 19 -5.71 42.41 -0.86
C LEU A 19 -6.12 43.12 0.43
N ASP A 20 -5.27 43.99 0.94
CA ASP A 20 -5.55 44.82 2.13
C ASP A 20 -6.28 46.14 1.79
N ALA A 21 -6.34 46.49 0.50
CA ALA A 21 -6.98 47.73 0.00
C ALA A 21 -8.35 47.47 -0.66
N CYS A 22 -8.82 46.22 -0.75
CA CYS A 22 -10.17 45.93 -1.21
C CYS A 22 -11.19 46.24 -0.12
N GLU A 23 -11.57 47.48 0.01
CA GLU A 23 -12.79 47.86 0.70
C GLU A 23 -13.97 47.28 -0.08
N GLY A 24 -14.60 46.27 0.44
CA GLY A 24 -15.97 45.75 0.31
C GLY A 24 -16.67 45.67 -1.05
N GLU A 25 -16.23 46.36 -2.12
CA GLU A 25 -16.99 46.53 -3.35
C GLU A 25 -16.38 45.90 -4.60
N LYS A 26 -15.17 45.37 -4.56
CA LYS A 26 -14.60 44.64 -5.69
C LYS A 26 -14.39 43.17 -5.33
N ILE A 27 -15.39 42.36 -5.58
CA ILE A 27 -15.33 40.94 -5.47
C ILE A 27 -14.35 40.44 -6.54
N CYS A 28 -13.21 39.88 -6.08
CA CYS A 28 -12.27 39.25 -7.00
C CYS A 28 -12.96 38.05 -7.65
N ARG A 29 -12.93 37.97 -8.99
CA ARG A 29 -13.58 36.92 -9.80
C ARG A 29 -13.30 35.48 -9.35
N PHE A 30 -12.37 35.29 -8.45
CA PHE A 30 -11.89 33.99 -8.01
C PHE A 30 -12.01 33.73 -6.49
N ARG A 31 -12.82 34.53 -5.77
CA ARG A 31 -13.06 34.28 -4.35
C ARG A 31 -14.12 33.22 -4.18
N LEU A 32 -13.69 31.98 -3.91
CA LEU A 32 -14.53 30.87 -3.49
C LEU A 32 -14.64 30.89 -1.96
N GLU A 33 -15.65 31.51 -1.40
CA GLU A 33 -16.07 31.32 -0.03
C GLU A 33 -17.36 30.50 -0.02
N SER A 34 -17.30 29.34 0.68
CA SER A 34 -18.47 28.53 1.08
C SER A 34 -19.46 28.09 0.00
N GLY A 35 -19.02 27.72 -1.18
CA GLY A 35 -19.89 27.09 -2.18
C GLY A 35 -20.83 28.04 -2.95
N ASP A 36 -20.93 29.32 -2.58
CA ASP A 36 -21.68 30.30 -3.30
C ASP A 36 -20.76 31.19 -4.16
N PHE A 37 -20.93 31.16 -5.47
CA PHE A 37 -20.30 32.11 -6.37
C PHE A 37 -21.03 33.46 -6.27
N PRO A 38 -20.32 34.57 -6.04
CA PRO A 38 -20.95 35.88 -6.09
C PRO A 38 -21.42 36.15 -7.52
N VAL A 39 -22.65 36.61 -7.66
CA VAL A 39 -23.22 37.06 -8.94
C VAL A 39 -22.68 38.46 -9.20
N GLU A 40 -21.70 38.58 -10.10
CA GLU A 40 -21.28 39.90 -10.59
C GLU A 40 -22.34 40.48 -11.54
N THR A 41 -22.77 41.68 -11.27
CA THR A 41 -23.48 42.51 -12.25
C THR A 41 -22.46 43.34 -13.04
N ASP A 42 -22.60 43.42 -14.36
CA ASP A 42 -21.81 44.31 -15.18
C ASP A 42 -22.02 45.76 -14.69
N PRO A 43 -20.95 46.45 -14.25
CA PRO A 43 -21.10 47.79 -13.71
C PRO A 43 -21.62 48.83 -14.73
N LEU A 44 -21.68 48.48 -16.02
CA LEU A 44 -22.16 49.35 -17.09
C LEU A 44 -23.57 49.01 -17.60
N SER A 45 -24.06 47.77 -17.43
CA SER A 45 -25.34 47.31 -17.98
C SER A 45 -26.37 46.90 -16.93
N GLY A 46 -25.98 46.66 -15.68
CA GLY A 46 -26.89 46.15 -14.65
C GLY A 46 -27.38 44.71 -14.87
N ASP A 47 -26.91 44.05 -15.93
CA ASP A 47 -27.28 42.69 -16.27
C ASP A 47 -26.37 41.68 -15.59
N LYS A 48 -26.95 40.57 -15.14
CA LYS A 48 -26.21 39.41 -14.61
C LYS A 48 -25.29 38.86 -15.68
N CYS A 49 -24.02 38.75 -15.39
CA CYS A 49 -23.03 38.23 -16.33
C CYS A 49 -23.42 36.83 -16.79
N SER A 50 -23.68 36.66 -18.08
CA SER A 50 -24.03 35.38 -18.73
C SER A 50 -22.96 34.32 -18.49
N ASN A 51 -21.72 34.76 -18.28
CA ASN A 51 -20.54 33.90 -18.03
C ASN A 51 -20.64 33.09 -16.73
N ASP A 52 -21.34 33.55 -15.68
CA ASP A 52 -21.48 32.81 -14.41
C ASP A 52 -22.44 31.62 -14.54
N TYR A 53 -23.51 31.78 -15.34
CA TYR A 53 -24.45 30.70 -15.60
C TYR A 53 -23.81 29.57 -16.42
N GLU A 54 -23.05 29.92 -17.44
CA GLU A 54 -22.32 28.96 -18.27
C GLU A 54 -21.21 28.22 -17.46
N LEU A 55 -20.52 28.98 -16.61
CA LEU A 55 -19.49 28.40 -15.73
C LEU A 55 -20.09 27.42 -14.70
N ARG A 56 -21.24 27.77 -14.10
CA ARG A 56 -21.98 26.87 -13.18
C ARG A 56 -22.53 25.64 -13.91
N ALA A 57 -23.05 25.83 -15.11
CA ALA A 57 -23.53 24.70 -15.93
C ALA A 57 -22.39 23.78 -16.31
N ALA A 58 -21.22 24.31 -16.68
CA ALA A 58 -20.03 23.55 -16.99
C ALA A 58 -19.48 22.82 -15.74
N TYR A 59 -19.45 23.46 -14.58
CA TYR A 59 -19.06 22.87 -13.32
C TYR A 59 -19.99 21.71 -12.92
N ASN A 60 -21.30 21.93 -12.95
CA ASN A 60 -22.28 20.89 -12.63
C ASN A 60 -22.20 19.71 -13.59
N LYS A 61 -21.96 19.97 -14.89
CA LYS A 61 -21.73 18.92 -15.88
C LYS A 61 -20.47 18.13 -15.55
N LEU A 62 -19.37 18.82 -15.20
CA LEU A 62 -18.12 18.19 -14.82
C LEU A 62 -18.27 17.33 -13.56
N VAL A 63 -18.97 17.82 -12.53
CA VAL A 63 -19.27 17.06 -11.30
C VAL A 63 -20.13 15.84 -11.62
N THR A 64 -21.11 15.97 -12.50
CA THR A 64 -21.97 14.85 -12.93
C THR A 64 -21.14 13.79 -13.68
N GLU A 65 -20.28 14.22 -14.61
CA GLU A 65 -19.38 13.30 -15.33
C GLU A 65 -18.37 12.64 -14.40
N TYR A 66 -17.81 13.39 -13.44
CA TYR A 66 -16.92 12.85 -12.41
C TYR A 66 -17.61 11.78 -11.57
N ASN A 67 -18.83 12.04 -11.08
CA ASN A 67 -19.59 11.07 -10.29
C ASN A 67 -19.91 9.82 -11.12
N LYS A 68 -20.31 9.96 -12.39
CA LYS A 68 -20.54 8.80 -13.27
C LYS A 68 -19.28 7.94 -13.49
N VAL A 69 -18.11 8.59 -13.62
CA VAL A 69 -16.84 7.86 -13.75
C VAL A 69 -16.48 7.17 -12.44
N LYS A 70 -16.74 7.81 -11.30
CA LYS A 70 -16.53 7.23 -9.97
C LYS A 70 -17.42 6.01 -9.75
N ASP A 71 -18.73 6.15 -9.99
CA ASP A 71 -19.69 5.05 -9.83
C ASP A 71 -19.34 3.85 -10.73
N LYS A 72 -18.93 4.10 -11.98
CA LYS A 72 -18.48 3.01 -12.89
C LYS A 72 -17.23 2.26 -12.39
N LYS A 73 -16.33 2.93 -11.67
CA LYS A 73 -15.15 2.27 -11.08
C LYS A 73 -15.53 1.40 -9.90
N ASP A 74 -16.40 1.91 -9.03
CA ASP A 74 -16.89 1.15 -7.88
C ASP A 74 -17.68 -0.09 -8.37
N ASP A 75 -18.48 0.07 -9.43
CA ASP A 75 -19.21 -1.04 -10.08
C ASP A 75 -18.26 -2.06 -10.71
N LEU A 76 -17.19 -1.61 -11.37
CA LEU A 76 -16.20 -2.51 -11.97
C LEU A 76 -15.44 -3.31 -10.89
N ALA A 77 -15.02 -2.64 -9.83
CA ALA A 77 -14.34 -3.30 -8.71
C ALA A 77 -15.25 -4.33 -8.04
N ALA A 78 -16.51 -3.98 -7.81
CA ALA A 78 -17.51 -4.90 -7.23
C ALA A 78 -17.80 -6.07 -8.16
N ALA A 79 -17.89 -5.83 -9.47
CA ALA A 79 -18.13 -6.88 -10.46
C ALA A 79 -16.94 -7.85 -10.57
N VAL A 80 -15.70 -7.34 -10.59
CA VAL A 80 -14.48 -8.17 -10.60
C VAL A 80 -14.41 -9.00 -9.31
N TYR A 81 -14.64 -8.38 -8.16
CA TYR A 81 -14.64 -9.08 -6.87
C TYR A 81 -15.72 -10.17 -6.82
N GLY A 82 -16.95 -9.86 -7.27
CA GLY A 82 -18.06 -10.83 -7.33
C GLY A 82 -17.75 -12.03 -8.22
N ALA A 83 -17.28 -11.78 -9.44
CA ALA A 83 -16.91 -12.84 -10.38
C ALA A 83 -15.78 -13.73 -9.85
N VAL A 84 -14.74 -13.13 -9.23
CA VAL A 84 -13.64 -13.89 -8.64
C VAL A 84 -14.11 -14.68 -7.42
N LYS A 85 -14.95 -14.09 -6.57
CA LYS A 85 -15.53 -14.78 -5.40
C LYS A 85 -16.33 -16.02 -5.83
N ASP A 86 -17.17 -15.89 -6.85
CA ASP A 86 -17.96 -16.99 -7.37
C ASP A 86 -17.07 -18.11 -7.93
N GLU A 87 -16.06 -17.77 -8.70
CA GLU A 87 -15.10 -18.74 -9.25
C GLU A 87 -14.28 -19.42 -8.14
N VAL A 88 -13.71 -18.62 -7.21
CA VAL A 88 -12.91 -19.14 -6.10
C VAL A 88 -13.73 -20.02 -5.16
N SER A 89 -15.01 -19.70 -4.93
CA SER A 89 -15.90 -20.52 -4.09
C SER A 89 -16.15 -21.92 -4.64
N THR A 90 -15.96 -22.12 -5.96
CA THR A 90 -16.06 -23.43 -6.62
C THR A 90 -14.77 -24.26 -6.54
N LEU A 91 -13.64 -23.61 -6.22
CA LEU A 91 -12.34 -24.28 -6.13
C LEU A 91 -12.20 -24.97 -4.78
N SER A 92 -12.03 -26.29 -4.79
CA SER A 92 -11.64 -27.02 -3.59
C SER A 92 -10.18 -26.67 -3.25
N PHE A 93 -9.96 -26.13 -2.04
CA PHE A 93 -8.60 -25.90 -1.58
C PHE A 93 -7.90 -27.25 -1.40
N PRO A 94 -6.72 -27.49 -2.02
CA PRO A 94 -5.99 -28.74 -1.84
C PRO A 94 -5.60 -28.91 -0.38
N ASN A 95 -5.76 -30.13 0.14
CA ASN A 95 -5.33 -30.45 1.50
C ASN A 95 -3.80 -30.27 1.60
N VAL A 96 -3.37 -29.33 2.44
CA VAL A 96 -1.95 -29.08 2.71
C VAL A 96 -1.55 -29.86 3.95
N PRO A 97 -0.57 -30.80 3.86
CA PRO A 97 -0.14 -31.56 5.01
C PRO A 97 0.40 -30.66 6.11
N ALA A 98 0.10 -30.99 7.35
CA ALA A 98 0.66 -30.28 8.51
C ALA A 98 2.12 -30.66 8.72
N PRO A 99 2.97 -29.73 9.21
CA PRO A 99 4.36 -30.03 9.54
C PRO A 99 4.48 -31.03 10.68
N LYS A 100 5.68 -31.61 10.84
CA LYS A 100 5.96 -32.44 12.00
C LYS A 100 5.87 -31.61 13.27
N LYS A 101 5.09 -32.10 14.24
CA LYS A 101 4.85 -31.41 15.51
C LYS A 101 6.11 -31.22 16.33
N ASP A 102 6.55 -30.00 16.55
CA ASP A 102 7.60 -29.68 17.52
C ASP A 102 7.00 -29.57 18.92
N ARG A 103 7.47 -30.40 19.86
CA ARG A 103 6.97 -30.45 21.24
C ARG A 103 7.71 -29.49 22.17
N ARG A 104 8.79 -28.85 21.71
CA ARG A 104 9.53 -27.86 22.51
C ARG A 104 8.66 -26.64 22.75
N THR A 105 8.80 -26.00 23.90
CA THR A 105 8.05 -24.79 24.28
C THR A 105 8.97 -23.69 24.81
N LYS A 106 10.11 -24.06 25.37
CA LYS A 106 11.03 -23.10 25.97
C LYS A 106 11.77 -22.33 24.88
N GLY A 107 11.73 -21.00 24.98
CA GLY A 107 12.39 -20.10 24.05
C GLY A 107 11.74 -20.12 22.64
N GLU A 108 10.41 -20.34 22.58
CA GLU A 108 9.68 -20.31 21.31
C GLU A 108 9.81 -18.92 20.65
N GLU A 109 10.10 -18.94 19.37
CA GLU A 109 10.11 -17.74 18.52
C GLU A 109 9.07 -17.84 17.43
N VAL A 110 8.69 -16.69 16.89
CA VAL A 110 7.76 -16.56 15.77
C VAL A 110 8.53 -16.00 14.59
N ALA A 111 8.43 -16.66 13.44
CA ALA A 111 9.00 -16.15 12.20
C ALA A 111 8.09 -15.05 11.63
N VAL A 112 8.69 -14.05 11.00
CA VAL A 112 7.99 -12.98 10.29
C VAL A 112 8.60 -12.84 8.91
N ALA A 113 7.85 -13.22 7.87
CA ALA A 113 8.22 -13.04 6.48
C ALA A 113 7.55 -11.79 5.91
N VAL A 114 8.31 -10.90 5.30
CA VAL A 114 7.80 -9.64 4.74
C VAL A 114 7.72 -9.75 3.23
N LEU A 115 6.54 -9.48 2.69
CA LEU A 115 6.23 -9.39 1.27
C LEU A 115 5.94 -7.91 0.95
N ALA A 116 6.80 -7.28 0.18
CA ALA A 116 6.68 -5.86 -0.14
C ALA A 116 7.11 -5.58 -1.57
N ASP A 117 6.45 -4.62 -2.17
CA ASP A 117 6.92 -3.97 -3.40
C ASP A 117 7.25 -4.97 -4.51
N TRP A 118 6.37 -5.96 -4.73
CA TRP A 118 6.57 -6.93 -5.80
C TRP A 118 6.51 -6.26 -7.18
N GLN A 119 5.73 -5.17 -7.29
CA GLN A 119 5.54 -4.48 -8.57
C GLN A 119 5.19 -5.49 -9.67
N LEU A 120 4.29 -6.45 -9.34
CA LEU A 120 3.91 -7.54 -10.23
C LEU A 120 3.41 -6.99 -11.56
N ALA A 121 3.93 -7.51 -12.65
CA ALA A 121 3.73 -7.12 -14.03
C ALA A 121 4.58 -5.93 -14.53
N LYS A 122 5.39 -5.29 -13.70
CA LYS A 122 6.32 -4.29 -14.18
C LYS A 122 7.36 -4.90 -15.10
N ILE A 123 7.69 -4.20 -16.19
CA ILE A 123 8.76 -4.58 -17.10
C ILE A 123 9.97 -3.69 -16.87
N THR A 124 11.12 -4.31 -16.61
CA THR A 124 12.44 -3.69 -16.67
C THR A 124 13.36 -4.57 -17.53
N PRO A 125 14.62 -4.19 -17.81
CA PRO A 125 15.53 -5.05 -18.60
C PRO A 125 15.72 -6.47 -18.04
N ASP A 126 15.53 -6.68 -16.74
CA ASP A 126 15.74 -7.94 -16.04
C ASP A 126 14.66 -8.24 -14.99
N TYR A 127 13.45 -7.73 -15.20
CA TYR A 127 12.29 -7.98 -14.36
C TYR A 127 10.98 -8.00 -15.18
N ASP A 128 10.16 -8.99 -14.89
CA ASP A 128 8.79 -9.18 -15.39
C ASP A 128 7.98 -10.05 -14.41
N SER A 129 6.75 -10.42 -14.76
CA SER A 129 5.92 -11.30 -13.93
C SER A 129 6.54 -12.67 -13.67
N SER A 130 7.28 -13.23 -14.63
CA SER A 130 7.93 -14.54 -14.46
C SER A 130 9.09 -14.46 -13.48
N ILE A 131 9.93 -13.44 -13.60
CA ILE A 131 11.04 -13.19 -12.67
C ILE A 131 10.52 -12.85 -11.27
N CYS A 132 9.40 -12.12 -11.17
CA CYS A 132 8.72 -11.89 -9.90
C CYS A 132 8.38 -13.22 -9.23
N GLU A 133 7.70 -14.12 -9.92
CA GLU A 133 7.33 -15.43 -9.41
C GLU A 133 8.53 -16.26 -8.98
N GLU A 134 9.56 -16.34 -9.81
CA GLU A 134 10.81 -17.05 -9.49
C GLU A 134 11.45 -16.51 -8.21
N ARG A 135 11.54 -15.18 -8.07
CA ARG A 135 12.12 -14.53 -6.89
C ARG A 135 11.28 -14.76 -5.63
N ILE A 136 9.95 -14.75 -5.73
CA ILE A 136 9.09 -15.05 -4.57
C ILE A 136 9.17 -16.52 -4.18
N GLN A 137 9.28 -17.44 -5.14
CA GLN A 137 9.55 -18.84 -4.83
C GLN A 137 10.90 -19.01 -4.14
N LYS A 138 11.96 -18.39 -4.63
CA LYS A 138 13.28 -18.36 -3.99
C LYS A 138 13.23 -17.78 -2.57
N PHE A 139 12.40 -16.74 -2.36
CA PHE A 139 12.17 -16.21 -1.02
C PHE A 139 11.51 -17.25 -0.11
N ALA A 140 10.48 -17.97 -0.58
CA ALA A 140 9.84 -19.03 0.18
C ALA A 140 10.84 -20.10 0.63
N GLU A 141 11.72 -20.54 -0.30
CA GLU A 141 12.78 -21.50 0.02
C GLU A 141 13.76 -20.97 1.09
N LYS A 142 14.12 -19.68 1.00
CA LYS A 142 14.99 -19.02 2.00
C LYS A 142 14.30 -18.89 3.36
N VAL A 143 13.01 -18.56 3.41
CA VAL A 143 12.23 -18.54 4.66
C VAL A 143 12.27 -19.90 5.33
N VAL A 144 12.01 -20.99 4.61
CA VAL A 144 12.06 -22.35 5.14
C VAL A 144 13.47 -22.72 5.60
N HIS A 145 14.48 -22.45 4.79
CA HIS A 145 15.87 -22.76 5.10
C HIS A 145 16.37 -22.04 6.36
N LEU A 146 16.20 -20.71 6.42
CA LEU A 146 16.63 -19.91 7.58
C LEU A 146 15.83 -20.24 8.84
N THR A 147 14.54 -20.55 8.69
CA THR A 147 13.73 -21.02 9.82
C THR A 147 14.25 -22.36 10.35
N ASN A 148 14.70 -23.28 9.49
CA ASN A 148 15.28 -24.53 9.93
C ASN A 148 16.61 -24.33 10.67
N ILE A 149 17.42 -23.37 10.27
CA ILE A 149 18.63 -22.98 11.02
C ILE A 149 18.21 -22.45 12.42
N GLN A 150 17.21 -21.57 12.49
CA GLN A 150 16.73 -21.04 13.78
C GLN A 150 16.14 -22.13 14.67
N ARG A 151 15.49 -23.13 14.08
CA ARG A 151 14.90 -24.29 14.78
C ARG A 151 15.92 -25.19 15.48
N GLU A 152 17.19 -25.11 15.13
CA GLU A 152 18.24 -25.84 15.87
C GLU A 152 18.26 -25.45 17.35
N ASN A 153 18.05 -24.15 17.64
CA ASN A 153 18.10 -23.62 18.99
C ASN A 153 16.73 -23.27 19.58
N HIS A 154 15.77 -22.82 18.74
CA HIS A 154 14.48 -22.32 19.15
C HIS A 154 13.34 -23.05 18.46
N PRO A 155 12.24 -23.44 19.14
CA PRO A 155 11.05 -23.88 18.44
C PRO A 155 10.43 -22.71 17.68
N VAL A 156 10.22 -22.87 16.37
CA VAL A 156 9.56 -21.87 15.52
C VAL A 156 8.39 -22.56 14.82
N LYS A 157 7.18 -22.37 15.37
CA LYS A 157 5.95 -23.05 14.93
C LYS A 157 5.03 -22.15 14.15
N LYS A 158 5.07 -20.84 14.41
CA LYS A 158 4.17 -19.84 13.86
C LYS A 158 4.91 -18.94 12.90
N LEU A 159 4.18 -18.52 11.86
CA LEU A 159 4.64 -17.54 10.90
C LEU A 159 3.66 -16.36 10.86
N HIS A 160 4.18 -15.15 10.95
CA HIS A 160 3.47 -13.96 10.51
C HIS A 160 3.96 -13.58 9.11
N VAL A 161 3.05 -13.22 8.23
CA VAL A 161 3.35 -12.72 6.89
C VAL A 161 2.88 -11.27 6.83
N TRP A 162 3.80 -10.34 6.64
CA TRP A 162 3.50 -8.94 6.50
C TRP A 162 3.51 -8.54 5.03
N ALA A 163 2.33 -8.26 4.47
CA ALA A 163 2.17 -7.77 3.11
C ALA A 163 2.10 -6.24 3.12
N LEU A 164 3.18 -5.59 2.70
CA LEU A 164 3.38 -4.14 2.89
C LEU A 164 2.94 -3.27 1.70
N GLY A 165 2.08 -3.80 0.83
CA GLY A 165 1.56 -3.08 -0.33
C GLY A 165 2.49 -3.11 -1.54
N ASP A 166 2.02 -2.50 -2.63
CA ASP A 166 2.65 -2.52 -3.95
C ASP A 166 2.99 -3.94 -4.42
N ILE A 167 2.11 -4.88 -4.09
CA ILE A 167 2.16 -6.24 -4.63
C ILE A 167 1.86 -6.18 -6.13
N VAL A 168 0.91 -5.34 -6.54
CA VAL A 168 0.63 -5.06 -7.94
C VAL A 168 1.41 -3.82 -8.42
N GLU A 169 1.82 -3.80 -9.69
CA GLU A 169 2.35 -2.58 -10.33
C GLU A 169 1.25 -1.57 -10.62
N GLY A 170 0.03 -2.04 -10.82
CA GLY A 170 -1.06 -1.18 -11.27
C GLY A 170 -1.01 -0.90 -12.77
N GLU A 171 -1.75 0.11 -13.22
CA GLU A 171 -1.90 0.43 -14.64
C GLU A 171 -2.08 1.93 -14.91
N LEU A 172 -2.41 2.72 -13.88
CA LEU A 172 -2.88 4.10 -14.04
C LEU A 172 -2.17 5.11 -13.11
N ILE A 173 -1.03 4.75 -12.52
CA ILE A 173 -0.32 5.60 -11.56
C ILE A 173 0.38 6.77 -12.25
N PHE A 174 0.93 6.53 -13.44
CA PHE A 174 1.57 7.55 -14.26
C PHE A 174 1.25 7.37 -15.74
N PRO A 175 1.32 8.44 -16.56
CA PRO A 175 1.09 8.34 -17.99
C PRO A 175 2.06 7.38 -18.67
N GLY A 176 1.53 6.47 -19.49
CA GLY A 176 2.32 5.50 -20.23
C GLY A 176 2.67 4.22 -19.46
N GLN A 177 2.26 4.08 -18.20
CA GLN A 177 2.52 2.87 -17.41
C GLN A 177 2.02 1.59 -18.10
N SER A 178 0.87 1.64 -18.76
CA SER A 178 0.29 0.51 -19.49
C SER A 178 1.19 -0.08 -20.60
N PHE A 179 2.21 0.66 -21.05
CA PHE A 179 3.23 0.16 -21.99
C PHE A 179 4.47 -0.43 -21.30
N LEU A 180 4.52 -0.36 -19.98
CA LEU A 180 5.65 -0.82 -19.15
C LEU A 180 5.23 -1.98 -18.22
N ILE A 181 4.14 -2.66 -18.57
CA ILE A 181 3.62 -3.83 -17.85
C ILE A 181 3.40 -4.99 -18.82
N ASP A 182 3.64 -6.22 -18.37
CA ASP A 182 3.40 -7.45 -19.14
C ASP A 182 2.03 -8.06 -18.90
N GLY A 183 1.29 -7.54 -17.92
CA GLY A 183 -0.07 -7.94 -17.59
C GLY A 183 -0.90 -6.78 -17.05
N GLY A 184 -2.10 -6.54 -17.62
CA GLY A 184 -3.03 -5.52 -17.13
C GLY A 184 -3.51 -5.81 -15.71
N LEU A 185 -4.12 -4.81 -15.06
CA LEU A 185 -4.55 -4.86 -13.66
C LEU A 185 -5.44 -6.08 -13.36
N TYR A 186 -6.34 -6.44 -14.27
CA TYR A 186 -7.15 -7.65 -14.13
C TYR A 186 -6.27 -8.90 -13.91
N ARG A 187 -5.25 -9.09 -14.75
CA ARG A 187 -4.35 -10.25 -14.68
C ARG A 187 -3.53 -10.23 -13.38
N GLN A 188 -3.04 -9.05 -12.98
CA GLN A 188 -2.29 -8.88 -11.73
C GLN A 188 -3.12 -9.30 -10.51
N VAL A 189 -4.39 -8.88 -10.44
CA VAL A 189 -5.26 -9.08 -9.26
C VAL A 189 -5.93 -10.44 -9.25
N THR A 190 -6.27 -11.01 -10.41
CA THR A 190 -7.14 -12.21 -10.46
C THR A 190 -6.44 -13.48 -10.93
N VAL A 191 -5.26 -13.37 -11.52
CA VAL A 191 -4.53 -14.52 -12.09
C VAL A 191 -3.16 -14.69 -11.43
N ASP A 192 -2.21 -13.81 -11.75
CA ASP A 192 -0.80 -13.99 -11.35
C ASP A 192 -0.60 -13.74 -9.86
N GLY A 193 -1.14 -12.64 -9.32
CA GLY A 193 -1.00 -12.30 -7.90
C GLY A 193 -1.56 -13.39 -6.97
N PRO A 194 -2.81 -13.84 -7.16
CA PRO A 194 -3.37 -14.95 -6.38
C PRO A 194 -2.55 -16.23 -6.50
N ARG A 195 -2.11 -16.59 -7.70
CA ARG A 195 -1.34 -17.81 -7.96
C ARG A 195 0.01 -17.79 -7.21
N ILE A 196 0.76 -16.69 -7.34
CA ILE A 196 2.07 -16.55 -6.69
C ILE A 196 1.93 -16.54 -5.17
N MET A 197 1.01 -15.71 -4.63
CA MET A 197 0.82 -15.59 -3.18
C MET A 197 0.25 -16.87 -2.56
N ALA A 198 -0.71 -17.53 -3.23
CA ALA A 198 -1.22 -18.81 -2.74
C ALA A 198 -0.15 -19.90 -2.74
N THR A 199 0.73 -19.95 -3.73
CA THR A 199 1.86 -20.88 -3.78
C THR A 199 2.82 -20.63 -2.61
N PHE A 200 3.16 -19.37 -2.35
CA PHE A 200 3.97 -18.99 -1.18
C PHE A 200 3.31 -19.45 0.13
N LEU A 201 2.04 -19.11 0.35
CA LEU A 201 1.33 -19.46 1.59
C LEU A 201 1.16 -20.97 1.77
N ARG A 202 0.96 -21.75 0.71
CA ARG A 202 0.93 -23.21 0.77
C ARG A 202 2.26 -23.79 1.22
N THR A 203 3.36 -23.32 0.63
CA THR A 203 4.71 -23.71 1.06
C THR A 203 4.94 -23.39 2.54
N MET A 204 4.44 -22.28 3.02
CA MET A 204 4.52 -21.92 4.44
C MET A 204 3.65 -22.85 5.31
N LEU A 205 2.43 -23.19 4.89
CA LEU A 205 1.54 -24.10 5.63
C LEU A 205 2.10 -25.54 5.76
N GLU A 206 2.97 -25.98 4.84
CA GLU A 206 3.71 -27.24 4.95
C GLU A 206 4.79 -27.19 6.04
N ASN A 207 5.23 -26.00 6.43
CA ASN A 207 6.37 -25.78 7.30
C ASN A 207 6.03 -25.16 8.65
N PHE A 208 4.84 -24.56 8.81
CA PHE A 208 4.41 -23.90 10.04
C PHE A 208 3.05 -24.42 10.50
N ASP A 209 2.86 -24.52 11.83
CA ASP A 209 1.61 -24.96 12.44
C ASP A 209 0.46 -23.97 12.20
N SER A 210 0.78 -22.66 12.14
CA SER A 210 -0.18 -21.61 11.85
C SER A 210 0.46 -20.40 11.20
N ILE A 211 -0.33 -19.69 10.40
CA ILE A 211 0.06 -18.45 9.68
C ILE A 211 -0.90 -17.33 10.04
N HIS A 212 -0.37 -16.16 10.29
CA HIS A 212 -1.14 -14.92 10.37
C HIS A 212 -0.67 -13.95 9.28
N VAL A 213 -1.56 -13.52 8.41
CA VAL A 213 -1.27 -12.53 7.35
C VAL A 213 -1.79 -11.18 7.79
N ALA A 214 -0.89 -10.23 8.01
CA ALA A 214 -1.22 -8.82 8.24
C ALA A 214 -0.85 -8.02 6.99
N ALA A 215 -1.79 -7.28 6.43
CA ALA A 215 -1.62 -6.61 5.15
C ALA A 215 -1.84 -5.09 5.26
N VAL A 216 -1.20 -4.33 4.39
CA VAL A 216 -1.50 -2.92 4.13
C VAL A 216 -1.50 -2.66 2.62
N ILE A 217 -2.19 -1.61 2.20
CA ILE A 217 -2.27 -1.24 0.78
C ILE A 217 -1.12 -0.33 0.37
N GLY A 218 -0.66 -0.48 -0.86
CA GLY A 218 0.32 0.40 -1.47
C GLY A 218 -0.29 1.48 -2.37
N ASN A 219 0.55 2.33 -2.91
CA ASN A 219 0.12 3.41 -3.80
C ASN A 219 -0.04 2.95 -5.27
N HIS A 220 0.66 1.90 -5.70
CA HIS A 220 0.52 1.35 -7.05
C HIS A 220 -0.82 0.63 -7.25
N GLY A 221 -1.39 0.07 -6.20
CA GLY A 221 -2.73 -0.52 -6.23
C GLY A 221 -3.88 0.49 -6.34
N ALA A 222 -3.61 1.78 -6.31
CA ALA A 222 -4.64 2.81 -6.32
C ALA A 222 -5.31 2.94 -7.70
N ILE A 223 -6.63 2.81 -7.74
CA ILE A 223 -7.43 2.95 -8.96
C ILE A 223 -8.09 4.33 -8.94
N GLY A 224 -7.67 5.23 -9.81
CA GLY A 224 -8.35 6.53 -9.87
C GLY A 224 -7.53 7.72 -10.31
N GLY A 225 -6.24 7.61 -10.52
CA GLY A 225 -5.41 8.71 -11.00
C GLY A 225 -4.35 9.18 -10.01
N ARG A 226 -3.67 10.27 -10.33
CA ARG A 226 -2.44 10.73 -9.66
C ARG A 226 -2.62 11.30 -8.25
N ALA A 227 -3.77 11.83 -7.91
CA ALA A 227 -3.94 12.51 -6.64
C ALA A 227 -4.43 11.53 -5.57
N ARG A 228 -3.64 11.32 -4.52
CA ARG A 228 -3.96 10.40 -3.42
C ARG A 228 -5.37 10.57 -2.85
N LYS A 229 -5.86 11.81 -2.79
CA LYS A 229 -7.23 12.14 -2.36
C LYS A 229 -8.34 11.66 -3.30
N ASP A 230 -7.98 11.29 -4.53
CA ASP A 230 -8.93 10.79 -5.52
C ASP A 230 -9.04 9.26 -5.49
N HIS A 231 -8.32 8.60 -4.59
CA HIS A 231 -8.31 7.16 -4.42
C HIS A 231 -9.24 6.74 -3.29
N ASP A 232 -10.12 5.78 -3.57
CA ASP A 232 -10.88 5.10 -2.54
C ASP A 232 -10.10 3.85 -2.10
N PRO A 233 -9.67 3.75 -0.82
CA PRO A 233 -8.97 2.55 -0.33
C PRO A 233 -9.78 1.25 -0.51
N GLU A 234 -11.11 1.34 -0.58
CA GLU A 234 -11.98 0.19 -0.85
C GLU A 234 -11.70 -0.45 -2.21
N THR A 235 -11.34 0.37 -3.21
CA THR A 235 -11.06 -0.09 -4.57
C THR A 235 -9.57 -0.27 -4.87
N ASN A 236 -8.71 -0.25 -3.85
CA ASN A 236 -7.29 -0.51 -4.03
C ASN A 236 -7.03 -1.95 -4.48
N ALA A 237 -6.21 -2.14 -5.51
CA ALA A 237 -5.95 -3.43 -6.12
C ALA A 237 -5.21 -4.42 -5.20
N ASP A 238 -4.29 -3.95 -4.35
CA ASP A 238 -3.68 -4.82 -3.32
C ASP A 238 -4.75 -5.35 -2.37
N ARG A 239 -5.67 -4.48 -1.92
CA ARG A 239 -6.76 -4.91 -1.05
C ARG A 239 -7.66 -5.96 -1.72
N MET A 240 -7.98 -5.77 -3.00
CA MET A 240 -8.74 -6.78 -3.78
C MET A 240 -8.00 -8.11 -3.81
N LEU A 241 -6.70 -8.09 -4.12
CA LEU A 241 -5.85 -9.27 -4.14
C LEU A 241 -5.86 -9.97 -2.78
N TYR A 242 -5.66 -9.26 -1.67
CA TYR A 242 -5.67 -9.85 -0.33
C TYR A 242 -7.03 -10.48 0.01
N ARG A 243 -8.15 -9.86 -0.40
CA ARG A 243 -9.48 -10.43 -0.22
C ARG A 243 -9.68 -11.71 -1.02
N ILE A 244 -9.22 -11.74 -2.27
CA ILE A 244 -9.23 -12.96 -3.10
C ILE A 244 -8.45 -14.08 -2.41
N ILE A 245 -7.23 -13.78 -1.95
CA ILE A 245 -6.41 -14.76 -1.22
C ILE A 245 -7.12 -15.23 0.05
N SER A 246 -7.71 -14.34 0.84
CA SER A 246 -8.43 -14.74 2.05
C SER A 246 -9.59 -15.67 1.76
N LEU A 247 -10.30 -15.49 0.65
CA LEU A 247 -11.37 -16.40 0.21
C LEU A 247 -10.83 -17.76 -0.24
N MET A 248 -9.67 -17.79 -0.95
CA MET A 248 -9.03 -19.05 -1.34
C MET A 248 -8.65 -19.92 -0.15
N PHE A 249 -8.35 -19.31 0.99
CA PHE A 249 -7.96 -19.99 2.22
C PHE A 249 -9.07 -20.05 3.29
N GLU A 250 -10.32 -19.70 2.95
CA GLU A 250 -11.42 -19.63 3.92
C GLU A 250 -11.66 -20.96 4.66
N SER A 251 -11.42 -22.09 3.99
CA SER A 251 -11.57 -23.43 4.58
C SER A 251 -10.34 -23.94 5.33
N GLU A 252 -9.21 -23.20 5.33
CA GLU A 252 -7.98 -23.61 6.02
C GLU A 252 -7.88 -22.94 7.41
N PRO A 253 -8.14 -23.65 8.50
CA PRO A 253 -8.22 -23.04 9.84
C PRO A 253 -6.86 -22.60 10.40
N ARG A 254 -5.75 -23.02 9.79
CA ARG A 254 -4.40 -22.66 10.24
C ARG A 254 -3.93 -21.29 9.75
N ILE A 255 -4.72 -20.63 8.89
CA ILE A 255 -4.36 -19.31 8.37
C ILE A 255 -5.42 -18.28 8.74
N THR A 256 -4.97 -17.11 9.15
CA THR A 256 -5.82 -15.96 9.47
C THR A 256 -5.34 -14.72 8.76
N PHE A 257 -6.25 -13.78 8.48
CA PHE A 257 -5.95 -12.55 7.74
C PHE A 257 -6.44 -11.32 8.50
N ASP A 258 -5.57 -10.31 8.63
CA ASP A 258 -5.90 -8.94 8.98
C ASP A 258 -5.69 -8.05 7.74
N ILE A 259 -6.79 -7.70 7.07
CA ILE A 259 -6.77 -6.94 5.82
C ILE A 259 -7.34 -5.54 6.11
N PRO A 260 -6.73 -4.47 5.60
CA PRO A 260 -7.16 -3.10 5.88
C PRO A 260 -8.65 -2.87 5.64
N ASP A 261 -9.26 -2.08 6.49
CA ASP A 261 -10.61 -1.57 6.27
C ASP A 261 -10.63 -0.63 5.06
N GLY A 262 -11.55 -0.83 4.11
CA GLY A 262 -11.59 0.01 2.92
C GLY A 262 -11.82 1.49 3.25
N ARG A 263 -12.80 1.77 4.12
CA ARG A 263 -13.22 3.14 4.50
C ARG A 263 -13.07 3.44 5.99
N GLY A 264 -12.38 2.57 6.73
CA GLY A 264 -12.14 2.73 8.16
C GLY A 264 -10.93 3.61 8.49
N GLU A 265 -10.71 3.84 9.79
CA GLU A 265 -9.55 4.59 10.28
C GLU A 265 -8.22 3.88 9.96
N ARG A 266 -8.23 2.54 9.84
CA ARG A 266 -7.07 1.68 9.58
C ARG A 266 -6.85 1.39 8.08
N ASN A 267 -7.31 2.23 7.19
CA ASN A 267 -7.23 1.98 5.75
C ASN A 267 -5.81 2.05 5.16
N TRP A 268 -4.82 2.53 5.89
CA TRP A 268 -3.43 2.72 5.44
C TRP A 268 -2.39 2.04 6.34
N TYR A 269 -2.78 1.50 7.51
CA TYR A 269 -1.88 0.82 8.45
C TYR A 269 -2.57 -0.34 9.15
N THR A 270 -1.78 -1.23 9.73
CA THR A 270 -2.22 -2.16 10.77
C THR A 270 -1.13 -2.28 11.84
N VAL A 271 -1.50 -2.69 13.06
CA VAL A 271 -0.53 -3.01 14.12
C VAL A 271 -0.60 -4.50 14.39
N ASP A 272 0.40 -5.23 13.93
CA ASP A 272 0.51 -6.65 14.20
C ASP A 272 1.14 -6.90 15.57
N ARG A 273 0.61 -7.90 16.30
CA ARG A 273 1.04 -8.25 17.66
C ARG A 273 1.51 -9.70 17.74
N ILE A 274 2.73 -9.86 18.24
CA ILE A 274 3.37 -11.16 18.44
C ILE A 274 3.73 -11.28 19.93
N GLY A 275 2.78 -11.75 20.74
CA GLY A 275 2.92 -11.72 22.20
C GLY A 275 3.08 -10.28 22.71
N ASN A 276 4.21 -10.01 23.38
CA ASN A 276 4.54 -8.68 23.90
C ASN A 276 5.19 -7.74 22.86
N TYR A 277 5.47 -8.23 21.65
CA TYR A 277 5.96 -7.40 20.55
C TYR A 277 4.82 -6.84 19.73
N SER A 278 4.94 -5.58 19.29
CA SER A 278 3.98 -4.94 18.41
C SER A 278 4.69 -4.10 17.36
N CYS A 279 4.28 -4.22 16.11
CA CYS A 279 4.85 -3.49 14.98
C CYS A 279 3.76 -2.79 14.17
N LEU A 280 3.91 -1.49 13.96
CA LEU A 280 3.07 -0.74 13.04
C LEU A 280 3.56 -1.01 11.62
N LEU A 281 2.67 -1.54 10.81
CA LEU A 281 2.87 -1.80 9.39
C LEU A 281 2.21 -0.70 8.57
N CYS A 282 2.93 -0.14 7.63
CA CYS A 282 2.41 0.81 6.65
C CYS A 282 3.16 0.63 5.34
N HIS A 283 2.63 1.15 4.23
CA HIS A 283 3.33 0.99 2.96
C HIS A 283 4.63 1.81 2.91
N GLY A 284 4.62 3.07 3.33
CA GLY A 284 5.82 3.93 3.31
C GLY A 284 5.65 5.22 2.48
N ASP A 285 4.65 5.28 1.62
CA ASP A 285 4.26 6.49 0.87
C ASP A 285 3.78 7.63 1.78
N GLN A 286 3.53 7.32 3.06
CA GLN A 286 3.25 8.30 4.11
C GLN A 286 4.47 9.18 4.42
N PHE A 287 5.70 8.72 4.15
CA PHE A 287 6.92 9.49 4.33
C PHE A 287 7.23 10.31 3.08
N ARG A 288 7.54 11.59 3.24
CA ARG A 288 7.70 12.50 2.08
C ARG A 288 9.04 12.39 1.37
N SER A 289 10.05 11.82 2.02
CA SER A 289 11.40 11.72 1.49
C SER A 289 12.17 10.62 2.20
N PHE A 290 12.95 9.86 1.43
CA PHE A 290 13.87 8.84 1.93
C PHE A 290 15.28 9.38 2.21
N GLY A 291 15.63 10.54 1.73
CA GLY A 291 16.99 11.09 1.78
C GLY A 291 17.52 11.50 3.17
N SER A 292 16.70 11.39 4.23
CA SER A 292 17.15 11.71 5.60
C SER A 292 16.29 11.03 6.67
N PHE A 293 16.83 10.92 7.88
CA PHE A 293 16.12 10.35 9.04
C PHE A 293 14.95 11.21 9.54
N TYR A 294 15.02 12.53 9.36
CA TYR A 294 14.08 13.46 9.98
C TYR A 294 12.61 13.26 9.55
N PRO A 295 12.26 13.03 8.27
CA PRO A 295 10.87 12.77 7.88
C PRO A 295 10.28 11.53 8.56
N PHE A 296 11.07 10.45 8.69
CA PHE A 296 10.69 9.24 9.40
C PHE A 296 10.49 9.49 10.88
N GLN A 297 11.50 10.05 11.54
CA GLN A 297 11.46 10.36 12.97
C GLN A 297 10.26 11.22 13.33
N LYS A 298 10.03 12.32 12.60
CA LYS A 298 8.91 13.24 12.85
C LYS A 298 7.56 12.53 12.73
N LYS A 299 7.41 11.70 11.69
CA LYS A 299 6.16 10.99 11.41
C LYS A 299 5.89 9.93 12.47
N ILE A 300 6.90 9.09 12.75
CA ILE A 300 6.81 8.00 13.73
C ILE A 300 6.51 8.55 15.13
N TYR A 301 7.15 9.61 15.54
CA TYR A 301 6.84 10.24 16.83
C TYR A 301 5.43 10.80 16.87
N GLY A 302 4.96 11.44 15.80
CA GLY A 302 3.57 11.90 15.71
C GLY A 302 2.55 10.75 15.84
N TRP A 303 2.81 9.61 15.22
CA TRP A 303 1.98 8.42 15.35
C TRP A 303 2.02 7.85 16.78
N LYS A 304 3.20 7.73 17.36
CA LYS A 304 3.41 7.19 18.72
C LYS A 304 2.76 8.05 19.82
N VAL A 305 2.70 9.36 19.62
CA VAL A 305 2.15 10.32 20.60
C VAL A 305 0.61 10.44 20.49
N GLY A 306 -0.05 9.73 19.57
CA GLY A 306 -1.49 9.64 19.57
C GLY A 306 -2.20 9.81 18.23
N ALA A 307 -1.48 10.01 17.11
CA ALA A 307 -2.12 10.01 15.80
C ALA A 307 -2.53 8.60 15.35
N VAL A 308 -1.88 7.56 15.87
CA VAL A 308 -2.31 6.17 15.82
C VAL A 308 -2.82 5.81 17.22
N LYS A 309 -4.01 5.21 17.32
CA LYS A 309 -4.63 4.88 18.61
C LYS A 309 -3.99 3.66 19.27
N GLU A 310 -3.50 2.73 18.44
CA GLU A 310 -2.89 1.49 18.89
C GLU A 310 -1.43 1.73 19.26
N ASP A 311 -0.99 1.21 20.41
CA ASP A 311 0.41 1.27 20.78
C ASP A 311 1.24 0.27 19.98
N PHE A 312 2.44 0.69 19.56
CA PHE A 312 3.39 -0.12 18.81
C PHE A 312 4.82 0.14 19.29
N GLN A 313 5.70 -0.85 19.19
CA GLN A 313 7.12 -0.73 19.54
C GLN A 313 7.96 -0.30 18.35
N ASP A 314 7.77 -0.96 17.22
CA ASP A 314 8.54 -0.76 16.00
C ASP A 314 7.63 -0.37 14.81
N VAL A 315 8.24 0.04 13.71
CA VAL A 315 7.58 0.36 12.43
C VAL A 315 8.24 -0.44 11.33
N PHE A 316 7.46 -1.00 10.43
CA PHE A 316 7.94 -1.63 9.22
C PHE A 316 7.19 -1.10 8.00
N CYS A 317 7.93 -0.74 6.94
CA CYS A 317 7.35 -0.24 5.69
C CYS A 317 8.08 -0.76 4.45
N GLY A 318 7.46 -0.62 3.28
CA GLY A 318 7.99 -0.84 1.95
C GLY A 318 8.26 0.48 1.21
N HIS A 319 7.79 0.57 -0.04
CA HIS A 319 7.76 1.74 -0.91
C HIS A 319 9.13 2.22 -1.44
N TRP A 320 10.16 2.16 -0.64
CA TRP A 320 11.46 2.73 -0.97
C TRP A 320 12.43 1.73 -1.61
N HIS A 321 12.05 0.47 -1.70
CA HIS A 321 12.78 -0.65 -2.34
C HIS A 321 14.21 -0.85 -1.82
N THR A 322 14.62 -0.14 -0.78
CA THR A 322 15.98 -0.16 -0.25
C THR A 322 15.98 -0.66 1.19
N PRO A 323 16.49 -1.89 1.44
CA PRO A 323 16.54 -2.43 2.79
C PRO A 323 17.29 -1.49 3.72
N THR A 324 16.59 -0.99 4.73
CA THR A 324 17.16 0.01 5.65
C THR A 324 16.62 -0.20 7.05
N LYS A 325 17.47 0.04 8.05
CA LYS A 325 17.11 0.04 9.47
C LYS A 325 17.53 1.36 10.11
N MET A 326 16.57 2.02 10.72
CA MET A 326 16.77 3.29 11.43
C MET A 326 16.32 3.11 12.87
N THR A 327 17.08 3.63 13.83
CA THR A 327 16.73 3.59 15.25
C THR A 327 16.50 5.00 15.77
N PHE A 328 15.31 5.23 16.31
CA PHE A 328 14.89 6.49 16.91
C PHE A 328 14.61 6.25 18.40
N ASN A 329 15.63 6.42 19.23
CA ASN A 329 15.63 6.05 20.65
C ASN A 329 15.28 4.53 20.81
N THR A 330 14.08 4.23 21.31
CA THR A 330 13.60 2.85 21.50
C THR A 330 12.81 2.29 20.35
N VAL A 331 12.45 3.10 19.35
CA VAL A 331 11.67 2.67 18.19
C VAL A 331 12.59 2.35 17.02
N GLN A 332 12.46 1.17 16.46
CA GLN A 332 13.14 0.82 15.22
C GLN A 332 12.16 0.94 14.04
N CYS A 333 12.63 1.59 12.98
CA CYS A 333 11.93 1.62 11.71
C CYS A 333 12.73 0.83 10.69
N ARG A 334 12.07 -0.14 10.07
CA ARG A 334 12.65 -0.96 9.00
C ARG A 334 11.94 -0.66 7.68
N VAL A 335 12.71 -0.66 6.62
CA VAL A 335 12.23 -0.54 5.25
C VAL A 335 12.56 -1.82 4.51
N ALA A 336 11.59 -2.41 3.84
CA ALA A 336 11.78 -3.60 3.03
C ALA A 336 12.53 -3.28 1.73
N GLY A 337 13.18 -4.28 1.18
CA GLY A 337 13.59 -4.30 -0.22
C GLY A 337 12.42 -4.73 -1.11
N SER A 338 12.65 -4.68 -2.41
CA SER A 338 11.75 -5.13 -3.47
C SER A 338 12.36 -6.33 -4.21
N PRO A 339 11.59 -7.27 -4.73
CA PRO A 339 12.07 -8.25 -5.69
C PRO A 339 12.32 -7.64 -7.07
N GLU A 340 11.86 -6.43 -7.35
CA GLU A 340 12.14 -5.67 -8.57
C GLU A 340 13.63 -5.37 -8.71
N SER A 341 14.10 -5.22 -9.93
CA SER A 341 15.48 -4.82 -10.24
C SER A 341 15.54 -3.93 -11.48
N THR A 342 16.67 -3.21 -11.62
CA THR A 342 17.01 -2.36 -12.79
C THR A 342 15.88 -1.38 -13.18
N ASN A 343 15.32 -0.71 -12.18
CA ASN A 343 14.34 0.33 -12.41
C ASN A 343 15.02 1.58 -13.00
N THR A 344 14.81 1.83 -14.29
CA THR A 344 15.43 2.94 -15.01
C THR A 344 15.03 4.31 -14.45
N TYR A 345 13.77 4.47 -14.05
CA TYR A 345 13.31 5.69 -13.40
C TYR A 345 14.02 5.94 -12.06
N ALA A 346 14.15 4.91 -11.23
CA ALA A 346 14.86 5.03 -9.96
C ALA A 346 16.34 5.35 -10.17
N MET A 347 16.98 4.74 -11.18
CA MET A 347 18.36 5.02 -11.54
C MET A 347 18.57 6.46 -11.99
N GLU A 348 17.75 6.94 -12.90
CA GLU A 348 17.89 8.28 -13.50
C GLU A 348 17.41 9.38 -12.56
N SER A 349 16.22 9.23 -11.98
CA SER A 349 15.56 10.31 -11.24
C SER A 349 15.89 10.34 -9.75
N LEU A 350 16.23 9.18 -9.15
CA LEU A 350 16.50 9.04 -7.73
C LEU A 350 17.93 8.63 -7.42
N ALA A 351 18.75 8.35 -8.46
CA ALA A 351 20.09 7.79 -8.32
C ALA A 351 20.12 6.54 -7.41
N ALA A 352 19.07 5.71 -7.50
CA ALA A 352 18.87 4.53 -6.67
C ALA A 352 18.86 3.26 -7.53
N ILE A 353 19.62 2.25 -7.10
CA ILE A 353 19.58 0.89 -7.63
C ILE A 353 19.42 -0.03 -6.44
N GLY A 354 18.31 -0.77 -6.39
CA GLY A 354 18.08 -1.80 -5.39
C GLY A 354 18.61 -3.17 -5.87
N ARG A 355 19.26 -3.92 -4.98
CA ARG A 355 19.48 -5.35 -5.19
C ARG A 355 18.20 -6.09 -4.76
N PRO A 356 17.67 -7.03 -5.59
CA PRO A 356 16.42 -7.72 -5.27
C PRO A 356 16.47 -8.40 -3.90
N SER A 357 15.51 -8.12 -3.06
CA SER A 357 15.46 -8.67 -1.71
C SER A 357 14.09 -8.62 -1.08
N GLN A 358 13.86 -9.52 -0.13
CA GLN A 358 12.76 -9.47 0.82
C GLN A 358 13.33 -9.68 2.23
N HIS A 359 12.50 -9.57 3.27
CA HIS A 359 12.96 -9.59 4.66
C HIS A 359 12.37 -10.74 5.45
N LEU A 360 13.19 -11.37 6.29
CA LEU A 360 12.77 -12.37 7.28
C LEU A 360 13.32 -11.96 8.64
N GLN A 361 12.50 -12.04 9.68
CA GLN A 361 12.95 -11.84 11.06
C GLN A 361 12.31 -12.86 12.01
N PHE A 362 12.91 -13.00 13.19
CA PHE A 362 12.39 -13.83 14.27
C PHE A 362 12.12 -12.96 15.48
N VAL A 363 11.01 -13.24 16.15
CA VAL A 363 10.52 -12.47 17.30
C VAL A 363 10.36 -13.41 18.49
N HIS A 364 10.92 -13.05 19.63
CA HIS A 364 10.65 -13.72 20.89
C HIS A 364 9.41 -13.10 21.54
N PRO A 365 8.26 -13.80 21.56
CA PRO A 365 6.97 -13.22 21.94
C PRO A 365 6.91 -12.80 23.41
N GLU A 366 7.54 -13.53 24.32
CA GLU A 366 7.55 -13.21 25.76
C GLU A 366 8.43 -11.98 26.05
N ASN A 367 9.61 -11.91 25.42
CA ASN A 367 10.53 -10.78 25.60
C ASN A 367 10.10 -9.53 24.81
N GLY A 368 9.20 -9.69 23.84
CA GLY A 368 8.71 -8.59 23.01
C GLY A 368 9.80 -7.96 22.15
N MET A 369 10.67 -8.75 21.53
CA MET A 369 11.82 -8.24 20.78
C MET A 369 12.15 -9.11 19.57
N VAL A 370 12.70 -8.45 18.53
CA VAL A 370 13.31 -9.13 17.39
C VAL A 370 14.66 -9.71 17.82
N THR A 371 14.87 -11.01 17.61
CA THR A 371 16.07 -11.75 18.01
C THR A 371 17.04 -11.94 16.86
N ALA A 372 16.55 -12.12 15.63
CA ALA A 372 17.35 -12.22 14.43
C ALA A 372 16.61 -11.61 13.25
N GLU A 373 17.35 -11.05 12.28
CA GLU A 373 16.78 -10.48 11.07
C GLU A 373 17.72 -10.71 9.87
N TYR A 374 17.13 -10.96 8.70
CA TYR A 374 17.82 -11.29 7.47
C TYR A 374 17.29 -10.49 6.30
N THR A 375 18.19 -9.88 5.53
CA THR A 375 17.89 -9.44 4.17
C THR A 375 18.09 -10.64 3.25
N CYS A 376 17.00 -11.16 2.71
CA CYS A 376 17.02 -12.31 1.79
C CYS A 376 17.23 -11.81 0.37
N TRP A 377 18.45 -11.89 -0.14
CA TRP A 377 18.78 -11.51 -1.53
C TRP A 377 18.18 -12.50 -2.51
N LEU A 378 17.64 -12.03 -3.64
CA LEU A 378 16.83 -12.81 -4.59
C LEU A 378 17.44 -12.91 -5.99
N ASP A 379 18.62 -12.35 -6.19
CA ASP A 379 19.42 -12.50 -7.42
C ASP A 379 20.13 -13.85 -7.53
#